data_a11cfcb980c8c4d26aed234099c2cb1a
#
_entry.id   a11cfcb980c8c4d26aed234099c2cb1a
#
_cell.length_a   1.000
_cell.length_b   1.000
_cell.length_c   1.000
_cell.angle_alpha   90.00
_cell.angle_beta   90.00
_cell.angle_gamma   90.00
#
_symmetry.space_group_name_H-M   'P 1'
#
loop_
_entity.id
_entity.type
_entity.pdbx_description
1 polymer ?
#
loop_
_entity_poly.entity_id
_entity_poly.type
_entity_poly.pdbx_seq_one_letter_code
_entity_poly.pdbx_strand_id
1 'polypeptide(L)'
;MKPLAASPVRIARPSHDLRAAERFWVGGLGLDVLFRADGSGEGGHALLMVGWPGAAWHLELVGDPEDATPAAPTEEDLLVLYLGGEVDEDLVRRLIDAGGIRVSARNPYWDRWGITIADPDGYRLVLSTLSWS
;
A
#
# COMPACT_ATOMS: atom_id res chain seq x y z
N MET A 1 22.01 18.93 -3.35
CA MET A 1 22.06 17.52 -2.85
C MET A 1 21.65 16.59 -3.98
N LYS A 2 22.28 15.45 -4.06
CA LYS A 2 21.93 14.41 -5.05
C LYS A 2 21.19 13.27 -4.35
N PRO A 3 20.24 12.59 -5.05
CA PRO A 3 19.64 11.40 -4.51
C PRO A 3 20.69 10.30 -4.29
N LEU A 4 20.49 9.53 -3.24
CA LEU A 4 21.35 8.39 -2.86
C LEU A 4 20.49 7.14 -2.80
N ALA A 5 21.13 5.97 -2.84
CA ALA A 5 20.44 4.69 -2.74
C ALA A 5 19.60 4.57 -1.47
N ALA A 6 20.06 5.20 -0.37
CA ALA A 6 19.37 5.17 0.93
C ALA A 6 18.43 6.38 1.13
N SER A 7 18.19 7.20 0.11
CA SER A 7 17.25 8.32 0.24
C SER A 7 15.85 7.78 0.55
N PRO A 8 15.17 8.28 1.59
CA PRO A 8 13.82 7.84 1.89
C PRO A 8 12.85 8.14 0.74
N VAL A 9 11.94 7.22 0.49
CA VAL A 9 10.97 7.33 -0.60
C VAL A 9 9.56 7.39 -0.02
N ARG A 10 8.80 8.41 -0.40
CA ARG A 10 7.38 8.53 -0.10
C ARG A 10 6.60 8.33 -1.39
N ILE A 11 5.60 7.47 -1.34
CA ILE A 11 4.65 7.29 -2.43
C ILE A 11 3.31 7.80 -1.93
N ALA A 12 2.84 8.91 -2.51
CA ALA A 12 1.58 9.54 -2.13
C ALA A 12 0.47 9.11 -3.07
N ARG A 13 -0.68 8.74 -2.51
CA ARG A 13 -1.84 8.24 -3.25
C ARG A 13 -3.13 8.79 -2.68
N PRO A 14 -4.12 9.16 -3.52
CA PRO A 14 -5.45 9.44 -3.01
C PRO A 14 -6.13 8.16 -2.51
N SER A 15 -6.96 8.30 -1.49
CA SER A 15 -7.75 7.21 -0.92
C SER A 15 -9.18 7.68 -0.72
N HIS A 16 -10.14 6.82 -1.00
CA HIS A 16 -11.56 7.13 -0.80
C HIS A 16 -11.97 7.07 0.67
N ASP A 17 -11.29 6.24 1.46
CA ASP A 17 -11.63 5.99 2.85
C ASP A 17 -10.36 5.60 3.62
N LEU A 18 -9.84 6.57 4.40
CA LEU A 18 -8.62 6.34 5.16
C LEU A 18 -8.75 5.25 6.23
N ARG A 19 -9.96 5.05 6.78
CA ARG A 19 -10.17 3.98 7.77
C ARG A 19 -10.09 2.61 7.11
N ALA A 20 -10.68 2.46 5.93
CA ALA A 20 -10.58 1.22 5.17
C ALA A 20 -9.15 0.96 4.75
N ALA A 21 -8.43 1.99 4.30
CA ALA A 21 -7.02 1.89 3.93
C ALA A 21 -6.15 1.48 5.13
N GLU A 22 -6.39 2.08 6.29
CA GLU A 22 -5.66 1.71 7.52
C GLU A 22 -5.90 0.25 7.89
N ARG A 23 -7.14 -0.20 7.82
CA ARG A 23 -7.47 -1.59 8.13
C ARG A 23 -6.69 -2.55 7.25
N PHE A 24 -6.58 -2.24 5.94
CA PHE A 24 -5.85 -3.09 5.00
C PHE A 24 -4.33 -3.03 5.22
N TRP A 25 -3.76 -1.82 5.24
CA TRP A 25 -2.31 -1.65 5.26
C TRP A 25 -1.70 -1.91 6.63
N VAL A 26 -2.40 -1.55 7.70
CA VAL A 26 -1.94 -1.76 9.08
C VAL A 26 -2.47 -3.10 9.61
N GLY A 27 -3.77 -3.31 9.59
CA GLY A 27 -4.38 -4.53 10.12
C GLY A 27 -4.05 -5.76 9.27
N GLY A 28 -4.03 -5.62 7.95
CA GLY A 28 -3.78 -6.71 7.02
C GLY A 28 -2.29 -6.96 6.79
N LEU A 29 -1.58 -5.98 6.23
CA LEU A 29 -0.17 -6.16 5.87
C LEU A 29 0.76 -6.07 7.07
N GLY A 30 0.39 -5.33 8.11
CA GLY A 30 1.22 -5.17 9.30
C GLY A 30 2.14 -3.97 9.26
N LEU A 31 1.83 -2.96 8.43
CA LEU A 31 2.54 -1.68 8.50
C LEU A 31 2.16 -0.95 9.78
N ASP A 32 3.02 -0.03 10.20
CA ASP A 32 2.73 0.87 11.33
C ASP A 32 2.19 2.20 10.83
N VAL A 33 1.38 2.86 11.65
CA VAL A 33 1.01 4.26 11.42
C VAL A 33 2.22 5.12 11.79
N LEU A 34 2.79 5.79 10.80
CA LEU A 34 3.95 6.66 11.00
C LEU A 34 3.53 8.09 11.31
N PHE A 35 2.41 8.54 10.74
CA PHE A 35 1.87 9.88 10.96
C PHE A 35 0.41 9.91 10.55
N ARG A 36 -0.36 10.77 11.22
CA ARG A 36 -1.79 10.95 10.95
C ARG A 36 -2.15 12.43 11.09
N ALA A 37 -2.94 12.95 10.15
CA ALA A 37 -3.53 14.28 10.26
C ALA A 37 -4.98 14.22 9.80
N ASP A 38 -5.85 15.00 10.47
CA ASP A 38 -7.29 15.02 10.14
C ASP A 38 -7.68 16.16 9.20
N GLY A 39 -6.70 16.99 8.80
CA GLY A 39 -6.95 18.12 7.91
C GLY A 39 -7.40 19.40 8.62
N SER A 40 -7.45 19.41 9.94
CA SER A 40 -7.91 20.59 10.71
C SER A 40 -6.90 21.73 10.78
N GLY A 41 -5.65 21.49 10.41
CA GLY A 41 -4.61 22.51 10.42
C GLY A 41 -4.68 23.45 9.20
N GLU A 42 -4.00 24.59 9.30
CA GLU A 42 -3.90 25.54 8.20
C GLU A 42 -3.23 24.90 6.98
N GLY A 43 -3.92 24.96 5.82
CA GLY A 43 -3.45 24.30 4.61
C GLY A 43 -3.37 22.78 4.71
N GLY A 44 -3.95 22.21 5.78
CA GLY A 44 -3.85 20.81 6.09
C GLY A 44 -4.72 19.93 5.22
N HIS A 45 -4.27 18.69 5.05
CA HIS A 45 -5.00 17.63 4.37
C HIS A 45 -5.23 16.46 5.33
N ALA A 46 -6.36 15.79 5.19
CA ALA A 46 -6.55 14.51 5.87
C ALA A 46 -5.62 13.48 5.25
N LEU A 47 -4.73 12.92 6.04
CA LEU A 47 -3.76 11.96 5.52
C LEU A 47 -3.36 10.92 6.56
N LEU A 48 -2.87 9.82 6.06
CA LEU A 48 -2.35 8.70 6.84
C LEU A 48 -1.05 8.24 6.21
N MET A 49 0.04 8.27 6.98
CA MET A 49 1.31 7.70 6.55
C MET A 49 1.50 6.34 7.20
N VAL A 50 1.78 5.34 6.39
CA VAL A 50 1.98 3.96 6.86
C VAL A 50 3.27 3.38 6.29
N GLY A 51 3.95 2.58 7.09
CA GLY A 51 5.20 1.95 6.68
C GLY A 51 5.82 1.17 7.82
N TRP A 52 6.97 0.57 7.58
CA TRP A 52 7.75 -0.04 8.65
C TRP A 52 8.80 0.94 9.14
N PRO A 53 8.92 1.14 10.47
CA PRO A 53 9.98 1.97 11.02
C PRO A 53 11.35 1.46 10.54
N GLY A 54 12.19 2.39 10.08
CA GLY A 54 13.52 2.05 9.58
C GLY A 54 13.57 1.64 8.12
N ALA A 55 12.43 1.41 7.45
CA ALA A 55 12.43 1.17 6.02
C ALA A 55 12.69 2.48 5.25
N ALA A 56 13.29 2.36 4.08
CA ALA A 56 13.59 3.52 3.25
C ALA A 56 12.38 3.99 2.41
N TRP A 57 11.21 3.40 2.60
CA TRP A 57 10.00 3.76 1.87
C TRP A 57 8.77 3.75 2.78
N HIS A 58 7.79 4.54 2.44
CA HIS A 58 6.47 4.52 3.08
C HIS A 58 5.40 5.05 2.14
N LEU A 59 4.15 4.80 2.50
CA LEU A 59 2.98 5.30 1.77
C LEU A 59 2.39 6.50 2.51
N GLU A 60 1.94 7.51 1.75
CA GLU A 60 1.08 8.57 2.24
C GLU A 60 -0.27 8.44 1.53
N LEU A 61 -1.32 8.24 2.31
CA LEU A 61 -2.68 8.14 1.79
C LEU A 61 -3.42 9.42 2.11
N VAL A 62 -3.94 10.09 1.08
CA VAL A 62 -4.59 11.40 1.20
C VAL A 62 -6.08 11.22 0.96
N GLY A 63 -6.89 11.65 1.93
CA GLY A 63 -8.32 11.43 1.88
C GLY A 63 -9.13 12.68 2.27
N ASP A 64 -8.90 13.81 1.59
CA ASP A 64 -9.61 15.05 1.87
C ASP A 64 -11.09 14.91 1.52
N PRO A 65 -12.01 15.04 2.49
CA PRO A 65 -13.44 14.78 2.23
C PRO A 65 -14.09 15.82 1.31
N GLU A 66 -13.56 17.05 1.28
CA GLU A 66 -14.16 18.15 0.52
C GLU A 66 -13.48 18.44 -0.80
N ASP A 67 -12.25 18.00 -0.98
CA ASP A 67 -11.46 18.24 -2.19
C ASP A 67 -10.71 16.97 -2.58
N ALA A 68 -11.40 15.85 -2.55
CA ALA A 68 -10.80 14.56 -2.79
C ALA A 68 -10.50 14.35 -4.26
N THR A 69 -9.25 14.06 -4.57
CA THR A 69 -8.88 13.48 -5.86
C THR A 69 -9.28 12.00 -5.83
N PRO A 70 -10.08 11.52 -6.79
CA PRO A 70 -10.47 10.11 -6.77
C PRO A 70 -9.28 9.19 -7.00
N ALA A 71 -9.23 8.10 -6.25
CA ALA A 71 -8.30 7.02 -6.52
C ALA A 71 -8.71 6.34 -7.83
N ALA A 72 -7.78 6.24 -8.76
CA ALA A 72 -8.04 5.64 -10.08
C ALA A 72 -6.84 4.81 -10.53
N PRO A 73 -6.42 3.80 -9.74
CA PRO A 73 -5.29 2.98 -10.14
C PRO A 73 -5.62 2.11 -11.35
N THR A 74 -4.59 1.82 -12.14
CA THR A 74 -4.69 0.86 -13.23
C THR A 74 -4.22 -0.51 -12.74
N GLU A 75 -4.43 -1.54 -13.56
CA GLU A 75 -3.95 -2.89 -13.26
C GLU A 75 -2.41 -3.01 -13.27
N GLU A 76 -1.73 -1.97 -13.76
CA GLU A 76 -0.27 -1.92 -13.80
C GLU A 76 0.33 -1.06 -12.67
N ASP A 77 -0.50 -0.47 -11.82
CA ASP A 77 -0.02 0.25 -10.64
C ASP A 77 0.22 -0.76 -9.52
N LEU A 78 1.42 -1.30 -9.48
CA LEU A 78 1.78 -2.38 -8.57
C LEU A 78 2.75 -1.90 -7.48
N LEU A 79 2.47 -2.27 -6.24
CA LEU A 79 3.44 -2.24 -5.16
C LEU A 79 3.89 -3.68 -4.92
N VAL A 80 5.14 -3.98 -5.21
CA VAL A 80 5.66 -5.35 -5.15
C VAL A 80 6.57 -5.51 -3.94
N LEU A 81 6.26 -6.47 -3.10
CA LEU A 81 7.13 -6.90 -2.01
C LEU A 81 7.76 -8.23 -2.37
N TYR A 82 9.08 -8.25 -2.46
CA TYR A 82 9.86 -9.47 -2.74
C TYR A 82 10.14 -10.19 -1.43
N LEU A 83 9.42 -11.28 -1.19
CA LEU A 83 9.49 -12.01 0.08
C LEU A 83 10.63 -13.02 0.13
N GLY A 84 11.12 -13.45 -1.03
CA GLY A 84 12.21 -14.43 -1.10
C GLY A 84 11.82 -15.83 -0.63
N GLY A 85 10.55 -16.19 -0.75
CA GLY A 85 10.03 -17.48 -0.31
C GLY A 85 8.54 -17.55 -0.47
N GLU A 86 7.94 -18.66 -0.06
CA GLU A 86 6.50 -18.88 -0.17
C GLU A 86 5.72 -17.81 0.59
N VAL A 87 4.58 -17.42 0.01
CA VAL A 87 3.68 -16.46 0.66
C VAL A 87 2.93 -17.19 1.78
N ASP A 88 2.96 -16.61 2.99
CA ASP A 88 2.21 -17.14 4.13
C ASP A 88 0.71 -17.01 3.86
N GLU A 89 -0.01 -18.12 3.89
CA GLU A 89 -1.46 -18.12 3.68
C GLU A 89 -2.22 -17.34 4.77
N ASP A 90 -1.69 -17.27 5.97
CA ASP A 90 -2.28 -16.47 7.04
C ASP A 90 -2.20 -14.99 6.73
N LEU A 91 -1.12 -14.53 6.10
CA LEU A 91 -0.99 -13.16 5.63
C LEU A 91 -2.06 -12.85 4.56
N VAL A 92 -2.23 -13.74 3.59
CA VAL A 92 -3.24 -13.58 2.55
C VAL A 92 -4.64 -13.48 3.16
N ARG A 93 -4.94 -14.35 4.12
CA ARG A 93 -6.23 -14.36 4.83
C ARG A 93 -6.44 -13.05 5.59
N ARG A 94 -5.42 -12.55 6.30
CA ARG A 94 -5.52 -11.26 7.01
C ARG A 94 -5.80 -10.11 6.05
N LEU A 95 -5.14 -10.10 4.90
CA LEU A 95 -5.36 -9.04 3.90
C LEU A 95 -6.77 -9.07 3.34
N ILE A 96 -7.32 -10.26 3.08
CA ILE A 96 -8.69 -10.42 2.61
C ILE A 96 -9.68 -10.02 3.70
N ASP A 97 -9.47 -10.46 4.94
CA ASP A 97 -10.32 -10.10 6.07
C ASP A 97 -10.28 -8.58 6.34
N ALA A 98 -9.18 -7.94 6.01
CA ALA A 98 -9.00 -6.50 6.16
C ALA A 98 -9.50 -5.68 4.96
N GLY A 99 -10.30 -6.27 4.08
CA GLY A 99 -10.94 -5.59 2.98
C GLY A 99 -10.26 -5.75 1.62
N GLY A 100 -9.20 -6.57 1.56
CA GLY A 100 -8.53 -6.85 0.29
C GLY A 100 -9.29 -7.85 -0.56
N ILE A 101 -9.03 -7.79 -1.86
CA ILE A 101 -9.62 -8.71 -2.84
C ILE A 101 -8.47 -9.34 -3.63
N ARG A 102 -8.39 -10.67 -3.59
CA ARG A 102 -7.42 -11.37 -4.41
C ARG A 102 -7.84 -11.29 -5.87
N VAL A 103 -6.92 -10.89 -6.73
CA VAL A 103 -7.17 -10.70 -8.16
C VAL A 103 -6.09 -11.41 -8.97
N SER A 104 -6.42 -11.74 -10.23
CA SER A 104 -5.41 -12.18 -11.18
C SER A 104 -4.65 -10.97 -11.69
N ALA A 105 -3.32 -11.10 -11.77
CA ALA A 105 -2.50 -10.03 -12.31
C ALA A 105 -2.73 -9.89 -13.82
N ARG A 106 -2.62 -8.67 -14.33
CA ARG A 106 -2.68 -8.45 -15.76
C ARG A 106 -1.54 -9.16 -16.48
N ASN A 107 -0.31 -9.06 -15.91
CA ASN A 107 0.83 -9.81 -16.40
C ASN A 107 0.89 -11.15 -15.66
N PRO A 108 0.72 -12.29 -16.37
CA PRO A 108 0.74 -13.61 -15.74
C PRO A 108 2.04 -13.94 -15.00
N TYR A 109 3.11 -13.22 -15.26
CA TYR A 109 4.36 -13.32 -14.52
C TYR A 109 4.16 -13.17 -13.01
N TRP A 110 3.31 -12.21 -12.60
CA TRP A 110 3.07 -11.96 -11.18
C TRP A 110 2.23 -13.06 -10.54
N ASP A 111 1.32 -13.69 -11.27
CA ASP A 111 0.55 -14.84 -10.77
C ASP A 111 1.43 -16.08 -10.63
N ARG A 112 2.38 -16.25 -11.55
CA ARG A 112 3.31 -17.38 -11.50
C ARG A 112 4.22 -17.28 -10.26
N TRP A 113 4.68 -16.10 -9.89
CA TRP A 113 5.67 -15.89 -8.85
C TRP A 113 5.13 -15.13 -7.65
N GLY A 114 3.83 -15.16 -7.42
CA GLY A 114 3.25 -14.45 -6.30
C GLY A 114 1.74 -14.43 -6.28
N ILE A 115 1.22 -13.57 -5.42
CA ILE A 115 -0.20 -13.34 -5.21
C ILE A 115 -0.46 -11.85 -5.29
N THR A 116 -1.52 -11.45 -5.98
CA THR A 116 -1.92 -10.05 -6.12
C THR A 116 -3.21 -9.81 -5.37
N ILE A 117 -3.21 -8.79 -4.51
CA ILE A 117 -4.38 -8.40 -3.70
C ILE A 117 -4.63 -6.91 -3.92
N ALA A 118 -5.85 -6.57 -4.34
CA ALA A 118 -6.27 -5.18 -4.44
C ALA A 118 -6.66 -4.67 -3.06
N ASP A 119 -6.23 -3.45 -2.73
CA ASP A 119 -6.67 -2.78 -1.51
C ASP A 119 -8.08 -2.18 -1.70
N PRO A 120 -8.69 -1.58 -0.66
CA PRO A 120 -10.04 -1.01 -0.79
C PRO A 120 -10.18 0.09 -1.85
N ASP A 121 -9.09 0.74 -2.22
CA ASP A 121 -9.09 1.77 -3.29
C ASP A 121 -8.80 1.19 -4.68
N GLY A 122 -8.47 -0.08 -4.76
CA GLY A 122 -8.12 -0.74 -6.01
C GLY A 122 -6.62 -0.77 -6.32
N TYR A 123 -5.77 -0.21 -5.47
CA TYR A 123 -4.32 -0.33 -5.63
C TYR A 123 -3.89 -1.77 -5.38
N ARG A 124 -2.97 -2.25 -6.20
CA ARG A 124 -2.58 -3.65 -6.16
C ARG A 124 -1.28 -3.86 -5.41
N LEU A 125 -1.34 -4.76 -4.43
CA LEU A 125 -0.18 -5.26 -3.69
C LEU A 125 0.17 -6.63 -4.25
N VAL A 126 1.42 -6.79 -4.70
CA VAL A 126 1.94 -8.08 -5.13
C VAL A 126 2.87 -8.61 -4.06
N LEU A 127 2.56 -9.79 -3.55
CA LEU A 127 3.43 -10.54 -2.65
C LEU A 127 4.19 -11.54 -3.51
N SER A 128 5.45 -11.21 -3.83
CA SER A 128 6.27 -12.03 -4.72
C SER A 128 7.07 -13.05 -3.94
N THR A 129 7.13 -14.28 -4.45
CA THR A 129 7.97 -15.34 -3.89
C THR A 129 9.45 -15.13 -4.23
N LEU A 130 9.73 -14.28 -5.21
CA LEU A 130 11.08 -14.05 -5.68
C LEU A 130 11.87 -13.18 -4.71
N SER A 131 13.18 -13.20 -4.86
CA SER A 131 14.08 -12.27 -4.20
C SER A 131 14.50 -11.21 -5.22
N TRP A 132 14.83 -10.02 -4.70
CA TRP A 132 15.45 -8.97 -5.48
C TRP A 132 16.78 -8.62 -4.82
N SER A 133 17.83 -8.69 -5.58
CA SER A 133 19.18 -8.40 -5.07
C SER A 133 19.95 -7.49 -6.02
#